data_f39e5c6d5a533934b2edb6bf18580468
#
_entry.id   f39e5c6d5a533934b2edb6bf18580468
#
_cell.length_a   1.000
_cell.length_b   1.000
_cell.length_c   1.000
_cell.angle_alpha   90.00
_cell.angle_beta   90.00
_cell.angle_gamma   90.00
#
_symmetry.space_group_name_H-M   'P 1'
#
loop_
_entity.id
_entity.type
_entity.pdbx_description
1 polymer ?
#
loop_
_entity_poly.entity_id
_entity_poly.type
_entity_poly.pdbx_seq_one_letter_code
_entity_poly.pdbx_strand_id
1 'polypeptide(L)'
;MNKKLIYLTYQTFPAPTANTIQTIDNLKYLINKGYKVKVVFPMRAESSSDKVKDLQSYYEFKEEIEFKGLEHKLPFGKFKRFEKYFFIISHYLWAKKACKQFSLTEYENVQFFTRSDWVFFFLSRKSLKVLFECHQLSKTRKWVLKKSIIHQNSKVIFLNENLKLDSGINNKKFIEKIEVIPNGVDSKLFNFPKNKDPYQIIFTGNLKRFNDDRGLNFIIDSFKSKNMPDHYSLLIIGGSIEEVENIRRYVTKEGLDNRIKIIERLNRSEVISNVEKAGIGLLINSSNNPHSTRYTSPLKYFEFLYAGLKIVAVDFPSHRSLPFSEKIHFFRENNTESFLDALNDLSTFKVLEKNLISSITLTSRVNKIDKFIKK
;
A
#
# COMPACT_ATOMS: atom_id res chain seq x y z
N MET A 1 -0.03 14.33 -28.53
CA MET A 1 -1.06 14.95 -27.63
C MET A 1 -0.56 14.93 -26.19
N ASN A 2 -0.51 16.08 -25.52
CA ASN A 2 -0.16 16.15 -24.09
C ASN A 2 -1.28 15.53 -23.26
N LYS A 3 -1.02 14.37 -22.66
CA LYS A 3 -1.98 13.68 -21.78
C LYS A 3 -2.08 14.43 -20.46
N LYS A 4 -3.23 15.02 -20.13
CA LYS A 4 -3.46 15.67 -18.84
C LYS A 4 -4.08 14.68 -17.85
N LEU A 5 -3.55 14.60 -16.62
CA LEU A 5 -4.09 13.80 -15.55
C LEU A 5 -4.25 14.65 -14.28
N ILE A 6 -5.44 14.59 -13.69
CA ILE A 6 -5.73 15.25 -12.41
C ILE A 6 -5.98 14.15 -11.37
N TYR A 7 -5.11 14.10 -10.36
CA TYR A 7 -5.26 13.21 -9.20
C TYR A 7 -5.95 13.95 -8.07
N LEU A 8 -7.19 13.57 -7.75
CA LEU A 8 -7.92 14.12 -6.62
C LEU A 8 -7.92 13.15 -5.44
N THR A 9 -7.54 13.62 -4.28
CA THR A 9 -7.45 12.77 -3.09
C THR A 9 -7.81 13.51 -1.81
N TYR A 10 -8.35 12.79 -0.84
CA TYR A 10 -8.59 13.31 0.53
C TYR A 10 -7.41 13.04 1.47
N GLN A 11 -6.24 12.77 0.92
CA GLN A 11 -5.00 12.62 1.69
C GLN A 11 -4.42 13.98 2.05
N THR A 12 -3.64 14.03 3.12
CA THR A 12 -2.84 15.20 3.48
C THR A 12 -1.44 15.06 2.88
N PHE A 13 -0.86 16.15 2.40
CA PHE A 13 0.52 16.22 1.94
C PHE A 13 1.25 17.38 2.62
N PRO A 14 2.50 17.14 3.12
CA PRO A 14 3.16 15.83 3.22
C PRO A 14 2.57 14.93 4.31
N ALA A 15 2.75 13.61 4.19
CA ALA A 15 2.42 12.65 5.23
C ALA A 15 3.29 11.38 5.10
N PRO A 16 3.76 10.78 6.21
CA PRO A 16 4.65 9.60 6.18
C PRO A 16 3.86 8.28 6.05
N THR A 17 2.78 8.29 5.29
CA THR A 17 1.93 7.11 5.14
C THR A 17 2.30 6.33 3.88
N ALA A 18 2.23 5.00 3.94
CA ALA A 18 2.43 4.14 2.76
C ALA A 18 1.51 4.55 1.59
N ASN A 19 0.32 5.09 1.91
CA ASN A 19 -0.64 5.52 0.92
C ASN A 19 -0.19 6.78 0.15
N THR A 20 0.40 7.77 0.83
CA THR A 20 0.93 8.98 0.18
C THR A 20 2.20 8.69 -0.61
N ILE A 21 3.10 7.88 -0.05
CA ILE A 21 4.31 7.41 -0.74
C ILE A 21 3.94 6.69 -2.04
N GLN A 22 3.04 5.71 -1.97
CA GLN A 22 2.57 4.99 -3.15
C GLN A 22 1.88 5.91 -4.18
N THR A 23 1.17 6.93 -3.73
CA THR A 23 0.56 7.93 -4.62
C THR A 23 1.64 8.66 -5.41
N ILE A 24 2.62 9.25 -4.72
CA ILE A 24 3.73 9.96 -5.37
C ILE A 24 4.50 9.04 -6.33
N ASP A 25 4.83 7.82 -5.88
CA ASP A 25 5.54 6.86 -6.72
C ASP A 25 4.76 6.52 -8.01
N ASN A 26 3.47 6.27 -7.95
CA ASN A 26 2.66 6.03 -9.15
C ASN A 26 2.63 7.27 -10.07
N LEU A 27 2.52 8.47 -9.53
CA LEU A 27 2.46 9.71 -10.30
C LEU A 27 3.78 10.01 -11.01
N LYS A 28 4.94 9.77 -10.37
CA LYS A 28 6.28 9.86 -11.00
C LYS A 28 6.35 9.00 -12.26
N TYR A 29 5.91 7.75 -12.17
CA TYR A 29 5.93 6.83 -13.30
C TYR A 29 4.91 7.18 -14.39
N LEU A 30 3.77 7.79 -14.05
CA LEU A 30 2.81 8.33 -15.03
C LEU A 30 3.39 9.52 -15.80
N ILE A 31 4.14 10.41 -15.13
CA ILE A 31 4.87 11.50 -15.79
C ILE A 31 5.86 10.95 -16.81
N ASN A 32 6.61 9.90 -16.45
CA ASN A 32 7.53 9.22 -17.38
C ASN A 32 6.81 8.57 -18.59
N LYS A 33 5.46 8.42 -18.52
CA LYS A 33 4.59 8.02 -19.65
C LYS A 33 4.02 9.20 -20.45
N GLY A 34 4.49 10.43 -20.16
CA GLY A 34 4.08 11.64 -20.85
C GLY A 34 2.80 12.29 -20.32
N TYR A 35 2.36 11.95 -19.10
CA TYR A 35 1.27 12.66 -18.45
C TYR A 35 1.77 13.95 -17.80
N LYS A 36 1.04 15.07 -18.03
CA LYS A 36 1.12 16.27 -17.18
C LYS A 36 0.21 16.07 -15.99
N VAL A 37 0.79 15.99 -14.79
CA VAL A 37 0.09 15.59 -13.57
C VAL A 37 -0.18 16.79 -12.68
N LYS A 38 -1.44 16.92 -12.24
CA LYS A 38 -1.88 17.84 -11.19
C LYS A 38 -2.50 17.07 -10.03
N VAL A 39 -2.06 17.33 -8.79
CA VAL A 39 -2.61 16.76 -7.56
C VAL A 39 -3.47 17.80 -6.87
N VAL A 40 -4.72 17.42 -6.52
CA VAL A 40 -5.65 18.29 -5.77
C VAL A 40 -6.00 17.60 -4.46
N PHE A 41 -5.78 18.28 -3.33
CA PHE A 41 -5.92 17.70 -2.00
C PHE A 41 -6.38 18.73 -0.96
N PRO A 42 -6.89 18.32 0.23
CA PRO A 42 -7.30 19.25 1.28
C PRO A 42 -6.12 19.77 2.10
N MET A 43 -6.08 21.07 2.33
CA MET A 43 -5.21 21.72 3.33
C MET A 43 -5.91 21.63 4.68
N ARG A 44 -5.68 20.56 5.43
CA ARG A 44 -6.41 20.29 6.69
C ARG A 44 -5.54 20.11 7.92
N ALA A 45 -4.25 19.92 7.75
CA ALA A 45 -3.27 19.90 8.82
C ALA A 45 -2.38 21.14 8.74
N GLU A 46 -1.88 21.62 9.87
CA GLU A 46 -0.93 22.74 9.91
C GLU A 46 0.33 22.47 9.08
N SER A 47 0.76 21.19 9.05
CA SER A 47 1.88 20.72 8.23
C SER A 47 1.54 20.53 6.76
N SER A 48 0.31 20.81 6.32
CA SER A 48 -0.04 20.67 4.90
C SER A 48 0.66 21.73 4.07
N SER A 49 1.31 21.32 2.99
CA SER A 49 1.97 22.22 2.03
C SER A 49 1.62 21.81 0.60
N ASP A 50 1.37 22.78 -0.27
CA ASP A 50 1.24 22.58 -1.72
C ASP A 50 2.45 23.16 -2.48
N LYS A 51 3.48 23.60 -1.77
CA LYS A 51 4.74 24.04 -2.36
C LYS A 51 5.48 22.84 -2.92
N VAL A 52 5.69 22.83 -4.22
CA VAL A 52 6.34 21.73 -4.94
C VAL A 52 7.71 21.37 -4.35
N LYS A 53 8.54 22.37 -4.02
CA LYS A 53 9.88 22.16 -3.46
C LYS A 53 9.87 21.43 -2.12
N ASP A 54 8.91 21.75 -1.24
CA ASP A 54 8.78 21.11 0.06
C ASP A 54 8.41 19.61 -0.12
N LEU A 55 7.51 19.32 -1.06
CA LEU A 55 7.07 17.96 -1.35
C LEU A 55 8.12 17.15 -2.10
N GLN A 56 8.87 17.79 -3.00
CA GLN A 56 10.02 17.16 -3.66
C GLN A 56 11.11 16.76 -2.65
N SER A 57 11.43 17.64 -1.72
CA SER A 57 12.39 17.35 -0.64
C SER A 57 11.90 16.23 0.27
N TYR A 58 10.62 16.28 0.68
CA TYR A 58 10.04 15.30 1.61
C TYR A 58 9.93 13.88 1.05
N TYR A 59 9.56 13.75 -0.23
CA TYR A 59 9.35 12.47 -0.91
C TYR A 59 10.50 12.07 -1.85
N GLU A 60 11.58 12.85 -1.90
CA GLU A 60 12.78 12.58 -2.68
C GLU A 60 12.48 12.33 -4.17
N PHE A 61 11.74 13.24 -4.83
CA PHE A 61 11.45 13.14 -6.26
C PHE A 61 11.86 14.42 -7.02
N LYS A 62 12.04 14.29 -8.35
CA LYS A 62 12.49 15.40 -9.22
C LYS A 62 11.46 15.74 -10.31
N GLU A 63 10.45 14.91 -10.50
CA GLU A 63 9.45 15.06 -11.53
C GLU A 63 8.57 16.30 -11.29
N GLU A 64 8.12 16.94 -12.38
CA GLU A 64 7.25 18.10 -12.32
C GLU A 64 5.80 17.69 -12.04
N ILE A 65 5.37 17.80 -10.80
CA ILE A 65 3.99 17.57 -10.35
C ILE A 65 3.43 18.92 -9.91
N GLU A 66 2.30 19.34 -10.48
CA GLU A 66 1.56 20.49 -9.96
C GLU A 66 0.76 20.08 -8.73
N PHE A 67 0.94 20.76 -7.60
CA PHE A 67 0.14 20.55 -6.39
C PHE A 67 -0.80 21.74 -6.16
N LYS A 68 -2.05 21.44 -5.81
CA LYS A 68 -3.06 22.44 -5.44
C LYS A 68 -3.77 22.04 -4.17
N GLY A 69 -3.42 22.69 -3.09
CA GLY A 69 -4.12 22.59 -1.81
C GLY A 69 -5.47 23.34 -1.88
N LEU A 70 -6.53 22.72 -1.39
CA LEU A 70 -7.82 23.37 -1.22
C LEU A 70 -8.11 23.56 0.26
N GLU A 71 -8.38 24.77 0.66
CA GLU A 71 -8.79 25.07 2.04
C GLU A 71 -9.97 24.19 2.49
N HIS A 72 -9.82 23.65 3.67
CA HIS A 72 -10.77 22.74 4.28
C HIS A 72 -11.03 23.14 5.75
N LYS A 73 -12.12 23.86 5.98
CA LYS A 73 -12.43 24.52 7.25
C LYS A 73 -13.12 23.65 8.30
N LEU A 74 -13.37 22.37 8.01
CA LEU A 74 -14.10 21.53 8.96
C LEU A 74 -13.22 21.07 10.11
N PRO A 75 -13.71 21.08 11.35
CA PRO A 75 -12.96 20.66 12.52
C PRO A 75 -12.72 19.15 12.44
N PHE A 76 -11.54 18.79 12.00
CA PHE A 76 -11.06 17.40 11.97
C PHE A 76 -10.09 17.20 13.12
N GLY A 77 -10.25 16.12 13.88
CA GLY A 77 -9.38 15.80 15.01
C GLY A 77 -9.72 16.50 16.34
N LYS A 78 -10.71 17.41 16.38
CA LYS A 78 -11.12 18.11 17.62
C LYS A 78 -12.01 17.28 18.55
N PHE A 79 -12.73 16.29 18.03
CA PHE A 79 -13.70 15.48 18.79
C PHE A 79 -13.40 14.00 18.67
N LYS A 80 -12.51 13.46 19.49
CA LYS A 80 -12.07 12.05 19.46
C LYS A 80 -13.22 11.04 19.43
N ARG A 81 -14.29 11.27 20.23
CA ARG A 81 -15.44 10.34 20.34
C ARG A 81 -16.26 10.20 19.04
N PHE A 82 -16.30 11.25 18.19
CA PHE A 82 -17.09 11.29 16.95
C PHE A 82 -16.23 11.42 15.70
N GLU A 83 -14.93 11.25 15.81
CA GLU A 83 -13.95 11.50 14.74
C GLU A 83 -14.29 10.75 13.44
N LYS A 84 -14.76 9.51 13.54
CA LYS A 84 -15.17 8.70 12.39
C LYS A 84 -16.33 9.33 11.60
N TYR A 85 -17.32 9.84 12.28
CA TYR A 85 -18.49 10.49 11.64
C TYR A 85 -18.09 11.83 11.02
N PHE A 86 -17.32 12.63 11.76
CA PHE A 86 -16.80 13.90 11.24
C PHE A 86 -15.89 13.69 10.02
N PHE A 87 -15.08 12.65 10.02
CA PHE A 87 -14.27 12.30 8.85
C PHE A 87 -15.14 12.01 7.62
N ILE A 88 -16.21 11.24 7.75
CA ILE A 88 -17.09 10.86 6.64
C ILE A 88 -17.78 12.12 6.06
N ILE A 89 -18.35 12.96 6.92
CA ILE A 89 -19.03 14.20 6.51
C ILE A 89 -18.03 15.17 5.87
N SER A 90 -16.91 15.39 6.52
CA SER A 90 -15.82 16.24 6.07
C SER A 90 -15.31 15.83 4.70
N HIS A 91 -15.05 14.53 4.50
CA HIS A 91 -14.63 13.96 3.23
C HIS A 91 -15.68 14.18 2.12
N TYR A 92 -16.95 13.93 2.41
CA TYR A 92 -18.05 14.16 1.46
C TYR A 92 -18.13 15.63 1.02
N LEU A 93 -18.13 16.57 1.98
CA LEU A 93 -18.25 18.00 1.69
C LEU A 93 -17.03 18.53 0.93
N TRP A 94 -15.82 18.08 1.30
CA TRP A 94 -14.62 18.43 0.54
C TRP A 94 -14.68 17.90 -0.90
N ALA A 95 -15.02 16.63 -1.09
CA ALA A 95 -15.12 16.04 -2.41
C ALA A 95 -16.14 16.76 -3.28
N LYS A 96 -17.32 17.12 -2.71
CA LYS A 96 -18.33 17.92 -3.39
C LYS A 96 -17.79 19.28 -3.83
N LYS A 97 -17.10 20.01 -2.92
CA LYS A 97 -16.47 21.32 -3.21
C LYS A 97 -15.39 21.16 -4.30
N ALA A 98 -14.48 20.21 -4.12
CA ALA A 98 -13.37 19.98 -5.05
C ALA A 98 -13.85 19.61 -6.47
N CYS A 99 -14.89 18.77 -6.58
CA CYS A 99 -15.43 18.36 -7.87
C CYS A 99 -16.32 19.43 -8.54
N LYS A 100 -16.79 20.45 -7.81
CA LYS A 100 -17.66 21.52 -8.38
C LYS A 100 -16.93 22.29 -9.46
N GLN A 101 -15.63 22.51 -9.35
CA GLN A 101 -14.81 23.29 -10.29
C GLN A 101 -14.58 22.62 -11.65
N PHE A 102 -14.93 21.36 -11.83
CA PHE A 102 -14.69 20.63 -13.08
C PHE A 102 -16.00 20.46 -13.86
N SER A 103 -16.00 20.88 -15.13
CA SER A 103 -17.09 20.71 -16.10
C SER A 103 -16.65 19.77 -17.23
N LEU A 104 -17.60 19.11 -17.90
CA LEU A 104 -17.29 18.25 -19.04
C LEU A 104 -16.70 19.04 -20.22
N THR A 105 -17.23 20.24 -20.48
CA THR A 105 -16.80 21.10 -21.60
C THR A 105 -15.32 21.50 -21.52
N GLU A 106 -14.81 21.76 -20.31
CA GLU A 106 -13.40 22.16 -20.12
C GLU A 106 -12.45 20.98 -19.93
N TYR A 107 -12.96 19.85 -19.44
CA TYR A 107 -12.14 18.71 -19.00
C TYR A 107 -12.43 17.40 -19.75
N GLU A 108 -13.05 17.46 -20.92
CA GLU A 108 -13.40 16.29 -21.74
C GLU A 108 -12.19 15.38 -22.04
N ASN A 109 -11.03 15.98 -22.28
CA ASN A 109 -9.79 15.27 -22.62
C ASN A 109 -8.84 15.08 -21.44
N VAL A 110 -9.34 15.30 -20.22
CA VAL A 110 -8.55 15.14 -18.98
C VAL A 110 -8.91 13.83 -18.31
N GLN A 111 -7.89 13.04 -17.97
CA GLN A 111 -8.06 11.85 -17.16
C GLN A 111 -8.06 12.23 -15.68
N PHE A 112 -9.13 11.91 -14.97
CA PHE A 112 -9.17 12.00 -13.51
C PHE A 112 -8.78 10.64 -12.91
N PHE A 113 -7.98 10.69 -11.85
CA PHE A 113 -7.58 9.51 -11.09
C PHE A 113 -7.80 9.79 -9.60
N THR A 114 -8.37 8.82 -8.88
CA THR A 114 -8.70 9.01 -7.45
C THR A 114 -8.74 7.70 -6.68
N ARG A 115 -8.49 7.79 -5.36
CA ARG A 115 -8.76 6.76 -4.34
C ARG A 115 -9.92 7.14 -3.42
N SER A 116 -10.48 8.34 -3.62
CA SER A 116 -11.63 8.84 -2.86
C SER A 116 -12.92 8.37 -3.52
N ASP A 117 -13.72 7.61 -2.78
CA ASP A 117 -15.04 7.15 -3.21
C ASP A 117 -15.97 8.31 -3.54
N TRP A 118 -16.01 9.36 -2.73
CA TRP A 118 -16.86 10.53 -2.98
C TRP A 118 -16.40 11.34 -4.21
N VAL A 119 -15.11 11.46 -4.45
CA VAL A 119 -14.60 12.09 -5.69
C VAL A 119 -15.03 11.26 -6.90
N PHE A 120 -14.88 9.93 -6.85
CA PHE A 120 -15.36 9.03 -7.89
C PHE A 120 -16.86 9.21 -8.15
N PHE A 121 -17.66 9.28 -7.09
CA PHE A 121 -19.11 9.49 -7.19
C PHE A 121 -19.49 10.80 -7.89
N PHE A 122 -18.85 11.91 -7.52
CA PHE A 122 -19.19 13.21 -8.10
C PHE A 122 -18.69 13.38 -9.54
N LEU A 123 -17.47 12.92 -9.85
CA LEU A 123 -16.90 13.05 -11.20
C LEU A 123 -17.60 12.15 -12.21
N SER A 124 -17.93 10.90 -11.83
CA SER A 124 -18.63 9.98 -12.72
C SER A 124 -19.99 10.52 -13.17
N ARG A 125 -20.72 11.17 -12.28
CA ARG A 125 -22.02 11.79 -12.57
C ARG A 125 -21.95 13.01 -13.51
N LYS A 126 -20.76 13.57 -13.69
CA LYS A 126 -20.47 14.64 -14.65
C LYS A 126 -20.00 14.10 -16.01
N SER A 127 -20.04 12.79 -16.21
CA SER A 127 -19.55 12.09 -17.42
C SER A 127 -18.05 12.31 -17.72
N LEU A 128 -17.27 12.75 -16.72
CA LEU A 128 -15.83 12.90 -16.84
C LEU A 128 -15.12 11.54 -16.89
N LYS A 129 -13.96 11.48 -17.59
CA LYS A 129 -13.10 10.28 -17.62
C LYS A 129 -12.47 10.07 -16.25
N VAL A 130 -12.97 9.12 -15.46
CA VAL A 130 -12.50 8.91 -14.10
C VAL A 130 -12.08 7.45 -13.86
N LEU A 131 -10.88 7.30 -13.34
CA LEU A 131 -10.33 6.04 -12.84
C LEU A 131 -10.35 6.06 -11.32
N PHE A 132 -10.98 5.06 -10.71
CA PHE A 132 -10.98 4.87 -9.26
C PHE A 132 -10.12 3.67 -8.88
N GLU A 133 -9.19 3.85 -7.94
CA GLU A 133 -8.37 2.77 -7.40
C GLU A 133 -8.90 2.35 -6.02
N CYS A 134 -9.44 1.15 -5.95
CA CYS A 134 -10.09 0.60 -4.77
C CYS A 134 -9.10 -0.17 -3.88
N HIS A 135 -8.84 0.34 -2.67
CA HIS A 135 -7.93 -0.25 -1.69
C HIS A 135 -8.62 -0.99 -0.56
N GLN A 136 -9.90 -0.74 -0.36
CA GLN A 136 -10.69 -1.34 0.73
C GLN A 136 -12.17 -1.28 0.39
N LEU A 137 -12.98 -2.08 1.05
CA LEU A 137 -14.42 -2.08 0.90
C LEU A 137 -15.13 -1.73 2.21
N SER A 138 -16.18 -0.93 2.09
CA SER A 138 -17.16 -0.64 3.12
C SER A 138 -18.56 -0.68 2.48
N LYS A 139 -19.61 -0.69 3.28
CA LYS A 139 -20.99 -0.62 2.76
C LYS A 139 -21.17 0.61 1.86
N THR A 140 -20.72 1.80 2.32
CA THR A 140 -20.76 3.04 1.54
C THR A 140 -19.97 2.93 0.24
N ARG A 141 -18.75 2.39 0.28
CA ARG A 141 -17.91 2.25 -0.92
C ARG A 141 -18.51 1.30 -1.94
N LYS A 142 -19.07 0.16 -1.50
CA LYS A 142 -19.81 -0.76 -2.39
C LYS A 142 -21.00 -0.06 -3.06
N TRP A 143 -21.73 0.77 -2.32
CA TRP A 143 -22.83 1.57 -2.87
C TRP A 143 -22.31 2.59 -3.90
N VAL A 144 -21.26 3.34 -3.59
CA VAL A 144 -20.63 4.28 -4.52
C VAL A 144 -20.16 3.57 -5.79
N LEU A 145 -19.47 2.45 -5.67
CA LEU A 145 -19.01 1.66 -6.82
C LEU A 145 -20.18 1.31 -7.76
N LYS A 146 -21.27 0.75 -7.20
CA LYS A 146 -22.48 0.39 -7.97
C LYS A 146 -23.12 1.60 -8.67
N LYS A 147 -23.16 2.76 -8.00
CA LYS A 147 -23.77 3.99 -8.54
C LYS A 147 -22.88 4.73 -9.53
N SER A 148 -21.58 4.51 -9.50
CA SER A 148 -20.62 5.25 -10.35
C SER A 148 -20.18 4.46 -11.59
N ILE A 149 -20.02 3.13 -11.50
CA ILE A 149 -19.53 2.31 -12.62
C ILE A 149 -20.49 2.26 -13.83
N ILE A 150 -21.78 2.58 -13.62
CA ILE A 150 -22.78 2.62 -14.68
C ILE A 150 -22.51 3.74 -15.71
N HIS A 151 -21.85 4.82 -15.30
CA HIS A 151 -21.50 5.93 -16.18
C HIS A 151 -20.41 5.51 -17.18
N GLN A 152 -20.54 5.94 -18.44
CA GLN A 152 -19.71 5.45 -19.55
C GLN A 152 -18.21 5.59 -19.31
N ASN A 153 -17.76 6.75 -18.86
CA ASN A 153 -16.35 7.11 -18.71
C ASN A 153 -15.73 6.73 -17.35
N SER A 154 -16.42 5.86 -16.58
CA SER A 154 -15.98 5.41 -15.27
C SER A 154 -15.28 4.07 -15.35
N LYS A 155 -14.08 3.98 -14.75
CA LYS A 155 -13.28 2.76 -14.64
C LYS A 155 -12.82 2.51 -13.22
N VAL A 156 -12.60 1.25 -12.86
CA VAL A 156 -12.17 0.86 -11.51
C VAL A 156 -11.00 -0.11 -11.58
N ILE A 157 -9.96 0.17 -10.82
CA ILE A 157 -8.86 -0.75 -10.54
C ILE A 157 -9.01 -1.31 -9.14
N PHE A 158 -8.87 -2.61 -8.99
CA PHE A 158 -8.75 -3.31 -7.72
C PHE A 158 -7.31 -3.76 -7.48
N LEU A 159 -6.85 -3.76 -6.23
CA LEU A 159 -5.49 -4.19 -5.90
C LEU A 159 -5.34 -5.72 -5.84
N ASN A 160 -6.44 -6.45 -5.66
CA ASN A 160 -6.46 -7.91 -5.67
C ASN A 160 -7.84 -8.45 -6.09
N GLU A 161 -7.90 -9.74 -6.41
CA GLU A 161 -9.12 -10.40 -6.85
C GLU A 161 -10.21 -10.41 -5.78
N ASN A 162 -9.87 -10.53 -4.48
CA ASN A 162 -10.86 -10.52 -3.40
C ASN A 162 -11.62 -9.18 -3.34
N LEU A 163 -10.92 -8.05 -3.54
CA LEU A 163 -11.56 -6.74 -3.63
C LEU A 163 -12.56 -6.68 -4.78
N LYS A 164 -12.18 -7.19 -5.96
CA LYS A 164 -13.04 -7.25 -7.15
C LYS A 164 -14.26 -8.13 -6.90
N LEU A 165 -14.07 -9.34 -6.39
CA LEU A 165 -15.15 -10.31 -6.11
C LEU A 165 -16.15 -9.72 -5.11
N ASP A 166 -15.65 -9.15 -4.01
CA ASP A 166 -16.48 -8.65 -2.92
C ASP A 166 -17.07 -7.25 -3.20
N SER A 167 -16.69 -6.59 -4.31
CA SER A 167 -17.11 -5.22 -4.65
C SER A 167 -18.59 -5.07 -4.96
N GLY A 168 -19.21 -6.14 -5.44
CA GLY A 168 -20.59 -6.16 -5.93
C GLY A 168 -20.79 -5.54 -7.32
N ILE A 169 -19.71 -5.28 -8.05
CA ILE A 169 -19.71 -4.82 -9.47
C ILE A 169 -19.01 -5.83 -10.40
N ASN A 170 -18.59 -6.99 -9.86
CA ASN A 170 -17.93 -8.04 -10.64
C ASN A 170 -18.97 -8.85 -11.44
N ASN A 171 -19.44 -8.29 -12.56
CA ASN A 171 -20.36 -8.94 -13.48
C ASN A 171 -19.98 -8.66 -14.92
N LYS A 172 -20.53 -9.44 -15.86
CA LYS A 172 -20.22 -9.34 -17.32
C LYS A 172 -20.42 -7.95 -17.89
N LYS A 173 -21.43 -7.20 -17.40
CA LYS A 173 -21.77 -5.84 -17.87
C LYS A 173 -20.63 -4.83 -17.68
N PHE A 174 -19.78 -5.03 -16.65
CA PHE A 174 -18.73 -4.07 -16.31
C PHE A 174 -17.33 -4.62 -16.51
N ILE A 175 -17.17 -5.79 -17.14
CA ILE A 175 -15.87 -6.48 -17.25
C ILE A 175 -14.80 -5.60 -17.93
N GLU A 176 -15.17 -4.79 -18.92
CA GLU A 176 -14.23 -3.90 -19.61
C GLU A 176 -13.89 -2.63 -18.81
N LYS A 177 -14.69 -2.33 -17.79
CA LYS A 177 -14.52 -1.15 -16.90
C LYS A 177 -13.80 -1.46 -15.61
N ILE A 178 -13.45 -2.72 -15.36
CA ILE A 178 -12.79 -3.16 -14.13
C ILE A 178 -11.56 -3.97 -14.45
N GLU A 179 -10.48 -3.73 -13.71
CA GLU A 179 -9.24 -4.49 -13.85
C GLU A 179 -8.60 -4.72 -12.47
N VAL A 180 -7.85 -5.81 -12.32
CA VAL A 180 -7.03 -6.05 -11.12
C VAL A 180 -5.59 -5.72 -11.46
N ILE A 181 -5.08 -4.67 -10.81
CA ILE A 181 -3.70 -4.21 -10.98
C ILE A 181 -3.08 -4.11 -9.57
N PRO A 182 -2.32 -5.12 -9.14
CA PRO A 182 -1.65 -5.13 -7.84
C PRO A 182 -0.69 -3.95 -7.67
N ASN A 183 -0.21 -3.74 -6.46
CA ASN A 183 0.89 -2.82 -6.20
C ASN A 183 2.15 -3.24 -6.95
N GLY A 184 3.16 -2.39 -6.93
CA GLY A 184 4.46 -2.67 -7.54
C GLY A 184 5.56 -2.02 -6.72
N VAL A 185 6.80 -2.40 -7.03
CA VAL A 185 8.01 -1.91 -6.38
C VAL A 185 8.73 -0.87 -7.24
N ASP A 186 9.29 0.17 -6.62
CA ASP A 186 10.23 1.06 -7.29
C ASP A 186 11.60 0.37 -7.42
N SER A 187 11.85 -0.19 -8.60
CA SER A 187 13.07 -0.95 -8.88
C SER A 187 14.35 -0.10 -8.81
N LYS A 188 14.23 1.22 -8.89
CA LYS A 188 15.39 2.14 -8.84
C LYS A 188 16.00 2.27 -7.44
N LEU A 189 15.29 1.80 -6.41
CA LEU A 189 15.75 1.87 -5.03
C LEU A 189 16.71 0.72 -4.64
N PHE A 190 16.90 -0.29 -5.51
CA PHE A 190 17.63 -1.51 -5.19
C PHE A 190 19.01 -1.56 -5.84
N ASN A 191 20.01 -2.00 -5.06
CA ASN A 191 21.42 -2.09 -5.46
C ASN A 191 21.95 -3.53 -5.53
N PHE A 192 21.20 -4.52 -5.00
CA PHE A 192 21.54 -5.95 -5.01
C PHE A 192 22.94 -6.28 -4.47
N PRO A 193 23.22 -6.08 -3.18
CA PRO A 193 24.50 -6.43 -2.58
C PRO A 193 24.78 -7.93 -2.69
N LYS A 194 26.06 -8.30 -2.83
CA LYS A 194 26.48 -9.71 -2.96
C LYS A 194 26.29 -10.53 -1.68
N ASN A 195 26.36 -9.89 -0.52
CA ASN A 195 26.33 -10.55 0.78
C ASN A 195 24.95 -10.42 1.41
N LYS A 196 24.19 -11.52 1.40
CA LYS A 196 22.93 -11.67 2.13
C LYS A 196 23.12 -12.66 3.26
N ASP A 197 22.47 -12.37 4.40
CA ASP A 197 22.30 -13.36 5.45
C ASP A 197 21.08 -14.24 5.10
N PRO A 198 21.27 -15.51 4.71
CA PRO A 198 20.17 -16.36 4.25
C PRO A 198 19.18 -16.72 5.36
N TYR A 199 19.56 -16.54 6.61
CA TYR A 199 18.79 -16.89 7.80
C TYR A 199 18.22 -15.68 8.54
N GLN A 200 18.54 -14.46 8.10
CA GLN A 200 17.93 -13.27 8.68
C GLN A 200 16.51 -13.12 8.16
N ILE A 201 15.55 -13.18 9.10
CA ILE A 201 14.13 -12.85 8.87
C ILE A 201 13.96 -11.36 9.06
N ILE A 202 13.32 -10.67 8.11
CA ILE A 202 13.04 -9.23 8.23
C ILE A 202 11.54 -8.93 8.20
N PHE A 203 11.12 -8.11 9.16
CA PHE A 203 9.82 -7.46 9.16
C PHE A 203 9.98 -5.95 9.05
N THR A 204 9.25 -5.27 8.16
CA THR A 204 9.27 -3.81 8.01
C THR A 204 7.87 -3.22 8.12
N GLY A 205 7.75 -2.03 8.71
CA GLY A 205 6.51 -1.24 8.77
C GLY A 205 5.95 -1.05 10.17
N ASN A 206 4.73 -0.49 10.27
CA ASN A 206 4.11 -0.22 11.56
C ASN A 206 3.94 -1.50 12.37
N LEU A 207 4.27 -1.45 13.66
CA LEU A 207 4.17 -2.59 14.58
C LEU A 207 2.72 -2.91 14.93
N LYS A 208 1.88 -1.87 15.03
CA LYS A 208 0.43 -2.01 15.20
C LYS A 208 -0.33 -1.57 13.96
N ARG A 209 -1.52 -2.11 13.75
CA ARG A 209 -2.45 -1.71 12.71
C ARG A 209 -3.89 -1.80 13.21
N PHE A 210 -4.66 -0.73 13.04
CA PHE A 210 -6.04 -0.63 13.57
C PHE A 210 -6.11 -0.82 15.09
N ASN A 211 -5.10 -0.34 15.82
CA ASN A 211 -4.89 -0.53 17.27
C ASN A 211 -4.70 -1.98 17.70
N ASP A 212 -4.32 -2.85 16.78
CA ASP A 212 -4.11 -4.27 17.02
C ASP A 212 -2.67 -4.67 16.74
N ASP A 213 -2.17 -5.63 17.50
CA ASP A 213 -0.89 -6.29 17.21
C ASP A 213 -1.00 -7.03 15.88
N ARG A 214 0.09 -7.04 15.13
CA ARG A 214 0.14 -7.70 13.82
C ARG A 214 0.59 -9.15 13.89
N GLY A 215 0.65 -9.74 15.08
CA GLY A 215 1.22 -11.05 15.33
C GLY A 215 2.73 -11.04 15.58
N LEU A 216 3.33 -9.88 15.86
CA LEU A 216 4.76 -9.78 16.17
C LEU A 216 5.12 -10.49 17.45
N ASN A 217 4.31 -10.34 18.51
CA ASN A 217 4.55 -11.02 19.79
C ASN A 217 4.56 -12.54 19.60
N PHE A 218 3.61 -13.07 18.81
CA PHE A 218 3.59 -14.49 18.46
C PHE A 218 4.88 -14.92 17.76
N ILE A 219 5.39 -14.13 16.80
CA ILE A 219 6.66 -14.45 16.11
C ILE A 219 7.83 -14.43 17.07
N ILE A 220 7.93 -13.41 17.95
CA ILE A 220 8.96 -13.32 18.99
C ILE A 220 8.90 -14.55 19.91
N ASP A 221 7.70 -14.93 20.37
CA ASP A 221 7.50 -16.11 21.22
C ASP A 221 7.90 -17.42 20.54
N SER A 222 7.76 -17.49 19.22
CA SER A 222 8.20 -18.67 18.46
C SER A 222 9.69 -18.89 18.52
N PHE A 223 10.50 -17.84 18.78
CA PHE A 223 11.96 -17.97 18.99
C PHE A 223 12.34 -18.64 20.32
N LYS A 224 11.38 -18.79 21.25
CA LYS A 224 11.58 -19.54 22.50
C LYS A 224 11.41 -21.05 22.34
N SER A 225 10.89 -21.48 21.21
CA SER A 225 10.69 -22.91 20.92
C SER A 225 12.02 -23.64 20.84
N LYS A 226 12.12 -24.79 21.49
CA LYS A 226 13.29 -25.68 21.39
C LYS A 226 13.55 -26.19 19.96
N ASN A 227 12.52 -26.14 19.11
CA ASN A 227 12.61 -26.55 17.71
C ASN A 227 12.98 -25.40 16.77
N MET A 228 13.14 -24.16 17.28
CA MET A 228 13.61 -23.04 16.48
C MET A 228 15.13 -23.12 16.29
N PRO A 229 15.63 -23.35 15.07
CA PRO A 229 17.06 -23.45 14.82
C PRO A 229 17.82 -22.18 15.22
N ASP A 230 18.99 -22.33 15.86
CA ASP A 230 19.77 -21.24 16.42
C ASP A 230 20.30 -20.23 15.38
N HIS A 231 20.47 -20.66 14.15
CA HIS A 231 20.99 -19.82 13.09
C HIS A 231 19.99 -18.75 12.58
N TYR A 232 18.69 -18.87 12.88
CA TYR A 232 17.73 -17.84 12.50
C TYR A 232 17.81 -16.62 13.42
N SER A 233 17.79 -15.44 12.80
CA SER A 233 17.67 -14.14 13.48
C SER A 233 16.47 -13.36 12.95
N LEU A 234 15.96 -12.41 13.74
CA LEU A 234 14.82 -11.57 13.36
C LEU A 234 15.20 -10.08 13.45
N LEU A 235 15.05 -9.37 12.35
CA LEU A 235 15.19 -7.92 12.30
C LEU A 235 13.81 -7.27 12.11
N ILE A 236 13.39 -6.46 13.07
CA ILE A 236 12.14 -5.70 13.05
C ILE A 236 12.48 -4.23 12.83
N ILE A 237 11.93 -3.61 11.76
CA ILE A 237 12.14 -2.19 11.45
C ILE A 237 10.80 -1.47 11.37
N GLY A 238 10.59 -0.50 12.26
CA GLY A 238 9.40 0.37 12.25
C GLY A 238 8.83 0.63 13.62
N GLY A 239 7.66 1.28 13.65
CA GLY A 239 7.02 1.71 14.90
C GLY A 239 7.48 3.08 15.38
N SER A 240 6.85 3.55 16.45
CA SER A 240 7.28 4.71 17.23
C SER A 240 8.38 4.29 18.24
N ILE A 241 9.10 5.27 18.78
CA ILE A 241 10.11 5.03 19.82
C ILE A 241 9.50 4.23 20.99
N GLU A 242 8.33 4.63 21.47
CA GLU A 242 7.63 3.95 22.58
C GLU A 242 7.27 2.48 22.23
N GLU A 243 6.76 2.23 21.02
CA GLU A 243 6.43 0.86 20.60
C GLU A 243 7.68 -0.02 20.53
N VAL A 244 8.77 0.51 19.98
CA VAL A 244 10.07 -0.17 19.87
C VAL A 244 10.63 -0.50 21.25
N GLU A 245 10.66 0.46 22.17
CA GLU A 245 11.16 0.25 23.56
C GLU A 245 10.33 -0.80 24.32
N ASN A 246 9.02 -0.83 24.10
CA ASN A 246 8.16 -1.85 24.70
C ASN A 246 8.53 -3.27 24.22
N ILE A 247 8.78 -3.43 22.91
CA ILE A 247 9.18 -4.73 22.34
C ILE A 247 10.61 -5.08 22.76
N ARG A 248 11.54 -4.12 22.77
CA ARG A 248 12.92 -4.36 23.25
C ARG A 248 12.91 -4.90 24.67
N ARG A 249 12.19 -4.24 25.59
CA ARG A 249 12.07 -4.72 26.99
C ARG A 249 11.51 -6.14 27.06
N TYR A 250 10.55 -6.46 26.20
CA TYR A 250 10.01 -7.81 26.12
C TYR A 250 11.07 -8.81 25.64
N VAL A 251 11.78 -8.52 24.56
CA VAL A 251 12.85 -9.36 24.01
C VAL A 251 13.96 -9.60 25.02
N THR A 252 14.42 -8.56 25.72
CA THR A 252 15.45 -8.66 26.79
C THR A 252 14.97 -9.51 27.95
N LYS A 253 13.73 -9.31 28.41
CA LYS A 253 13.12 -10.11 29.47
C LYS A 253 13.10 -11.61 29.13
N GLU A 254 12.88 -11.94 27.87
CA GLU A 254 12.83 -13.33 27.38
C GLU A 254 14.23 -13.87 26.98
N GLY A 255 15.31 -13.10 27.12
CA GLY A 255 16.68 -13.53 26.81
C GLY A 255 16.95 -13.72 25.31
N LEU A 256 16.26 -12.98 24.45
CA LEU A 256 16.31 -13.15 22.98
C LEU A 256 17.14 -12.07 22.25
N ASP A 257 17.86 -11.21 22.99
CA ASP A 257 18.60 -10.04 22.42
C ASP A 257 19.64 -10.46 21.37
N ASN A 258 20.23 -11.65 21.51
CA ASN A 258 21.23 -12.16 20.58
C ASN A 258 20.64 -12.59 19.24
N ARG A 259 19.31 -12.82 19.16
CA ARG A 259 18.62 -13.34 17.98
C ARG A 259 17.62 -12.35 17.39
N ILE A 260 17.12 -11.38 18.18
CA ILE A 260 16.07 -10.45 17.76
C ILE A 260 16.53 -9.01 17.93
N LYS A 261 16.59 -8.28 16.80
CA LYS A 261 16.93 -6.86 16.78
C LYS A 261 15.73 -6.03 16.36
N ILE A 262 15.47 -4.95 17.11
CA ILE A 262 14.38 -4.03 16.82
C ILE A 262 14.95 -2.64 16.56
N ILE A 263 14.59 -2.03 15.43
CA ILE A 263 15.02 -0.71 15.00
C ILE A 263 13.79 0.15 14.79
N GLU A 264 13.85 1.39 15.19
CA GLU A 264 12.84 2.41 14.96
C GLU A 264 12.64 2.64 13.47
N ARG A 265 11.67 3.50 13.14
CA ARG A 265 11.40 3.87 11.77
C ARG A 265 12.64 4.51 11.12
N LEU A 266 13.12 3.88 10.07
CA LEU A 266 14.19 4.35 9.19
C LEU A 266 13.61 5.09 7.98
N ASN A 267 14.46 5.86 7.28
CA ASN A 267 14.12 6.38 5.97
C ASN A 267 14.02 5.24 4.92
N ARG A 268 13.45 5.54 3.76
CA ARG A 268 13.12 4.50 2.77
C ARG A 268 14.38 3.80 2.22
N SER A 269 15.44 4.52 1.97
CA SER A 269 16.69 3.95 1.44
C SER A 269 17.36 3.01 2.45
N GLU A 270 17.36 3.37 3.73
CA GLU A 270 17.87 2.52 4.80
C GLU A 270 17.03 1.25 4.98
N VAL A 271 15.68 1.35 4.89
CA VAL A 271 14.81 0.17 4.93
C VAL A 271 15.14 -0.77 3.79
N ILE A 272 15.27 -0.27 2.56
CA ILE A 272 15.61 -1.10 1.39
C ILE A 272 16.99 -1.73 1.55
N SER A 273 17.99 -0.99 2.02
CA SER A 273 19.33 -1.53 2.28
C SER A 273 19.31 -2.70 3.27
N ASN A 274 18.47 -2.64 4.32
CA ASN A 274 18.30 -3.76 5.26
C ASN A 274 17.53 -4.92 4.60
N VAL A 275 16.50 -4.65 3.81
CA VAL A 275 15.76 -5.67 3.06
C VAL A 275 16.70 -6.44 2.13
N GLU A 276 17.59 -5.75 1.42
CA GLU A 276 18.52 -6.37 0.48
C GLU A 276 19.54 -7.31 1.14
N LYS A 277 19.85 -7.08 2.42
CA LYS A 277 20.79 -7.92 3.20
C LYS A 277 20.13 -9.12 3.84
N ALA A 278 18.83 -9.14 4.00
CA ALA A 278 18.08 -10.24 4.59
C ALA A 278 17.83 -11.37 3.60
N GLY A 279 17.63 -12.58 4.12
CA GLY A 279 17.29 -13.77 3.33
C GLY A 279 15.79 -14.04 3.26
N ILE A 280 15.02 -13.65 4.30
CA ILE A 280 13.62 -14.04 4.48
C ILE A 280 12.77 -12.81 4.78
N GLY A 281 11.74 -12.59 3.98
CA GLY A 281 10.75 -11.54 4.20
C GLY A 281 9.52 -12.06 4.94
N LEU A 282 9.15 -11.42 6.05
CA LEU A 282 8.01 -11.84 6.88
C LEU A 282 6.77 -10.97 6.62
N LEU A 283 5.67 -11.61 6.23
CA LEU A 283 4.37 -10.99 6.03
C LEU A 283 3.37 -11.45 7.08
N ILE A 284 3.12 -10.61 8.07
CA ILE A 284 2.16 -10.83 9.14
C ILE A 284 1.12 -9.73 9.23
N ASN A 285 -0.06 -10.10 9.67
CA ASN A 285 -1.18 -9.27 10.05
C ASN A 285 -2.06 -10.05 11.02
N SER A 286 -3.02 -9.37 11.67
CA SER A 286 -4.02 -10.00 12.54
C SER A 286 -5.30 -10.32 11.78
N SER A 287 -5.95 -11.41 12.14
CA SER A 287 -7.28 -11.83 11.64
C SER A 287 -8.43 -10.96 12.15
N ASN A 288 -8.21 -10.12 13.15
CA ASN A 288 -9.24 -9.27 13.76
C ASN A 288 -9.84 -8.23 12.80
N ASN A 289 -9.23 -8.01 11.63
CA ASN A 289 -9.71 -7.03 10.67
C ASN A 289 -9.87 -7.63 9.27
N PRO A 290 -11.08 -7.61 8.68
CA PRO A 290 -11.33 -8.11 7.33
C PRO A 290 -10.47 -7.46 6.24
N HIS A 291 -10.04 -6.21 6.43
CA HIS A 291 -9.12 -5.58 5.50
C HIS A 291 -7.75 -6.28 5.50
N SER A 292 -7.26 -6.69 6.67
CA SER A 292 -6.00 -7.41 6.79
C SER A 292 -6.06 -8.80 6.16
N THR A 293 -7.15 -9.52 6.39
CA THR A 293 -7.30 -10.91 5.93
C THR A 293 -7.64 -11.03 4.44
N ARG A 294 -8.38 -10.06 3.85
CA ARG A 294 -8.91 -10.22 2.48
C ARG A 294 -8.44 -9.19 1.47
N TYR A 295 -8.15 -7.95 1.89
CA TYR A 295 -8.04 -6.83 0.94
C TYR A 295 -6.65 -6.19 0.86
N THR A 296 -5.75 -6.60 1.73
CA THR A 296 -4.39 -6.03 1.76
C THR A 296 -3.58 -6.45 0.52
N SER A 297 -2.82 -5.50 -0.03
CA SER A 297 -1.77 -5.74 -1.02
C SER A 297 -0.52 -5.00 -0.52
N PRO A 298 0.29 -5.64 0.35
CA PRO A 298 1.35 -4.96 1.07
C PRO A 298 2.51 -4.60 0.14
N LEU A 299 2.97 -3.34 0.19
CA LEU A 299 4.12 -2.88 -0.62
C LEU A 299 5.38 -3.69 -0.31
N LYS A 300 5.62 -4.01 0.97
CA LYS A 300 6.76 -4.80 1.40
C LYS A 300 6.86 -6.18 0.73
N TYR A 301 5.73 -6.79 0.32
CA TYR A 301 5.75 -8.04 -0.44
C TYR A 301 6.52 -7.87 -1.75
N PHE A 302 6.21 -6.82 -2.49
CA PHE A 302 6.85 -6.53 -3.77
C PHE A 302 8.32 -6.16 -3.58
N GLU A 303 8.64 -5.46 -2.49
CA GLU A 303 10.01 -5.11 -2.10
C GLU A 303 10.82 -6.37 -1.76
N PHE A 304 10.28 -7.27 -0.95
CA PHE A 304 10.91 -8.53 -0.58
C PHE A 304 11.14 -9.43 -1.80
N LEU A 305 10.11 -9.58 -2.62
CA LEU A 305 10.16 -10.41 -3.81
C LEU A 305 11.17 -9.87 -4.82
N TYR A 306 11.19 -8.54 -5.02
CA TYR A 306 12.14 -7.88 -5.92
C TYR A 306 13.59 -7.98 -5.41
N ALA A 307 13.80 -7.85 -4.11
CA ALA A 307 15.11 -8.08 -3.48
C ALA A 307 15.55 -9.54 -3.50
N GLY A 308 14.70 -10.47 -3.92
CA GLY A 308 15.00 -11.91 -3.99
C GLY A 308 14.99 -12.61 -2.63
N LEU A 309 14.18 -12.14 -1.68
CA LEU A 309 13.96 -12.81 -0.41
C LEU A 309 13.02 -14.01 -0.59
N LYS A 310 13.25 -15.05 0.19
CA LYS A 310 12.25 -16.09 0.46
C LYS A 310 11.13 -15.46 1.30
N ILE A 311 9.88 -15.82 1.06
CA ILE A 311 8.76 -15.15 1.73
C ILE A 311 7.98 -16.13 2.59
N VAL A 312 7.88 -15.80 3.88
CA VAL A 312 7.05 -16.49 4.85
C VAL A 312 5.88 -15.59 5.23
N ALA A 313 4.65 -16.10 5.14
CA ALA A 313 3.44 -15.30 5.34
C ALA A 313 2.38 -16.05 6.15
N VAL A 314 1.66 -15.31 7.00
CA VAL A 314 0.42 -15.84 7.58
C VAL A 314 -0.58 -16.18 6.46
N ASP A 315 -1.23 -17.33 6.58
CA ASP A 315 -2.14 -17.87 5.57
C ASP A 315 -3.48 -17.11 5.54
N PHE A 316 -3.47 -15.98 4.84
CA PHE A 316 -4.68 -15.19 4.63
C PHE A 316 -5.06 -15.11 3.14
N PRO A 317 -6.36 -15.05 2.81
CA PRO A 317 -6.83 -14.88 1.43
C PRO A 317 -6.19 -13.71 0.69
N SER A 318 -5.85 -12.62 1.40
CA SER A 318 -5.14 -11.47 0.82
C SER A 318 -3.73 -11.82 0.35
N HIS A 319 -3.01 -12.67 1.09
CA HIS A 319 -1.67 -13.11 0.72
C HIS A 319 -1.71 -14.15 -0.40
N ARG A 320 -2.69 -15.06 -0.37
CA ARG A 320 -2.90 -16.03 -1.44
C ARG A 320 -3.31 -15.41 -2.78
N SER A 321 -3.86 -14.19 -2.77
CA SER A 321 -4.22 -13.44 -3.99
C SER A 321 -3.09 -12.56 -4.54
N LEU A 322 -1.90 -12.59 -3.94
CA LEU A 322 -0.75 -11.86 -4.45
C LEU A 322 -0.18 -12.52 -5.72
N PRO A 323 0.40 -11.75 -6.66
CA PRO A 323 1.14 -12.34 -7.78
C PRO A 323 2.26 -13.25 -7.26
N PHE A 324 2.44 -14.43 -7.87
CA PHE A 324 3.45 -15.43 -7.43
C PHE A 324 3.24 -15.96 -6.00
N SER A 325 1.98 -16.04 -5.55
CA SER A 325 1.67 -16.56 -4.22
C SER A 325 2.10 -18.03 -4.01
N GLU A 326 2.30 -18.77 -5.09
CA GLU A 326 2.89 -20.12 -5.09
C GLU A 326 4.36 -20.16 -4.61
N LYS A 327 5.00 -18.98 -4.52
CA LYS A 327 6.35 -18.79 -3.98
C LYS A 327 6.35 -18.38 -2.51
N ILE A 328 5.19 -18.29 -1.87
CA ILE A 328 5.06 -17.93 -0.46
C ILE A 328 4.93 -19.20 0.37
N HIS A 329 5.73 -19.32 1.42
CA HIS A 329 5.58 -20.35 2.44
C HIS A 329 4.61 -19.87 3.49
N PHE A 330 3.45 -20.51 3.55
CA PHE A 330 2.35 -20.08 4.41
C PHE A 330 2.39 -20.79 5.76
N PHE A 331 2.07 -20.04 6.83
CA PHE A 331 1.85 -20.58 8.16
C PHE A 331 0.50 -20.17 8.73
N ARG A 332 -0.05 -20.96 9.63
CA ARG A 332 -1.29 -20.66 10.35
C ARG A 332 -1.03 -19.62 11.43
N GLU A 333 -1.94 -18.61 11.52
CA GLU A 333 -1.87 -17.58 12.57
C GLU A 333 -1.78 -18.23 13.96
N ASN A 334 -0.92 -17.70 14.84
CA ASN A 334 -0.72 -18.16 16.21
C ASN A 334 -0.37 -19.66 16.34
N ASN A 335 0.32 -20.23 15.36
CA ASN A 335 0.74 -21.62 15.39
C ASN A 335 2.27 -21.75 15.13
N THR A 336 3.03 -21.91 16.21
CA THR A 336 4.50 -21.98 16.17
C THR A 336 5.02 -23.15 15.32
N GLU A 337 4.43 -24.33 15.42
CA GLU A 337 4.83 -25.47 14.62
C GLU A 337 4.67 -25.19 13.13
N SER A 338 3.53 -24.66 12.72
CA SER A 338 3.30 -24.26 11.33
C SER A 338 4.25 -23.16 10.85
N PHE A 339 4.68 -22.25 11.72
CA PHE A 339 5.65 -21.22 11.39
C PHE A 339 7.05 -21.84 11.19
N LEU A 340 7.44 -22.77 12.04
CA LEU A 340 8.71 -23.51 11.92
C LEU A 340 8.73 -24.39 10.66
N ASP A 341 7.63 -25.08 10.35
CA ASP A 341 7.51 -25.85 9.11
C ASP A 341 7.71 -24.97 7.89
N ALA A 342 7.06 -23.78 7.86
CA ALA A 342 7.23 -22.82 6.77
C ALA A 342 8.67 -22.30 6.64
N LEU A 343 9.45 -22.21 7.73
CA LEU A 343 10.88 -21.88 7.68
C LEU A 343 11.72 -23.05 7.16
N ASN A 344 11.40 -24.29 7.54
CA ASN A 344 12.12 -25.49 7.09
C ASN A 344 11.93 -25.74 5.59
N ASP A 345 10.73 -25.49 5.06
CA ASP A 345 10.42 -25.68 3.64
C ASP A 345 11.16 -24.67 2.71
N LEU A 346 11.80 -23.65 3.27
CA LEU A 346 12.54 -22.65 2.49
C LEU A 346 13.74 -23.23 1.73
N SER A 347 14.22 -24.41 2.07
CA SER A 347 15.31 -25.11 1.35
C SER A 347 14.94 -25.42 -0.11
N THR A 348 13.67 -25.60 -0.42
CA THR A 348 13.14 -25.92 -1.75
C THR A 348 12.89 -24.69 -2.63
N PHE A 349 13.10 -23.47 -2.10
CA PHE A 349 12.80 -22.25 -2.79
C PHE A 349 13.68 -21.99 -4.01
N LYS A 350 13.04 -21.78 -5.17
CA LYS A 350 13.70 -21.26 -6.38
C LYS A 350 13.44 -19.77 -6.51
N VAL A 351 14.52 -19.00 -6.63
CA VAL A 351 14.44 -17.54 -6.87
C VAL A 351 13.67 -17.29 -8.18
N LEU A 352 12.87 -16.22 -8.18
CA LEU A 352 12.12 -15.82 -9.37
C LEU A 352 13.06 -15.43 -10.52
N GLU A 353 12.70 -15.84 -11.73
CA GLU A 353 13.41 -15.45 -12.93
C GLU A 353 13.30 -13.94 -13.17
N LYS A 354 14.34 -13.35 -13.77
CA LYS A 354 14.49 -11.91 -13.99
C LYS A 354 13.32 -11.27 -14.77
N ASN A 355 12.77 -11.96 -15.75
CA ASN A 355 11.60 -11.56 -16.54
C ASN A 355 10.30 -11.52 -15.71
N LEU A 356 10.11 -12.45 -14.77
CA LEU A 356 8.97 -12.47 -13.87
C LEU A 356 9.06 -11.32 -12.85
N ILE A 357 10.25 -11.06 -12.31
CA ILE A 357 10.50 -9.94 -11.39
C ILE A 357 10.16 -8.59 -12.04
N SER A 358 10.42 -8.42 -13.34
CA SER A 358 10.08 -7.17 -14.04
C SER A 358 8.58 -6.86 -14.04
N SER A 359 7.74 -7.89 -13.94
CA SER A 359 6.27 -7.75 -13.97
C SER A 359 5.67 -7.12 -12.71
N ILE A 360 6.40 -7.13 -11.59
CA ILE A 360 5.98 -6.56 -10.29
C ILE A 360 6.53 -5.14 -10.05
N THR A 361 7.19 -4.53 -11.02
CA THR A 361 7.72 -3.16 -10.90
C THR A 361 6.63 -2.10 -11.07
N LEU A 362 6.88 -0.90 -10.55
CA LEU A 362 6.03 0.27 -10.82
C LEU A 362 5.96 0.61 -12.30
N THR A 363 7.03 0.38 -13.06
CA THR A 363 7.00 0.54 -14.52
C THR A 363 5.94 -0.36 -15.15
N SER A 364 5.94 -1.65 -14.81
CA SER A 364 4.95 -2.61 -15.31
C SER A 364 3.53 -2.25 -14.86
N ARG A 365 3.36 -1.90 -13.58
CA ARG A 365 2.09 -1.47 -13.03
C ARG A 365 1.51 -0.27 -13.79
N VAL A 366 2.30 0.79 -13.97
CA VAL A 366 1.88 2.02 -14.65
C VAL A 366 1.61 1.77 -16.14
N ASN A 367 2.33 0.86 -16.78
CA ASN A 367 2.03 0.42 -18.14
C ASN A 367 0.62 -0.21 -18.22
N LYS A 368 0.25 -1.06 -17.26
CA LYS A 368 -1.10 -1.64 -17.18
C LYS A 368 -2.16 -0.57 -16.95
N ILE A 369 -1.90 0.39 -16.07
CA ILE A 369 -2.79 1.53 -15.80
C ILE A 369 -2.99 2.38 -17.08
N ASP A 370 -1.89 2.78 -17.77
CA ASP A 370 -1.97 3.58 -19.00
C ASP A 370 -2.74 2.83 -20.12
N LYS A 371 -2.48 1.53 -20.26
CA LYS A 371 -3.23 0.69 -21.21
C LYS A 371 -4.72 0.62 -20.87
N PHE A 372 -5.03 0.46 -19.58
CA PHE A 372 -6.43 0.38 -19.12
C PHE A 372 -7.17 1.72 -19.29
N ILE A 373 -6.52 2.85 -19.04
CA ILE A 373 -7.08 4.19 -19.27
C ILE A 373 -7.46 4.36 -20.75
N LYS A 374 -6.67 3.83 -21.69
CA LYS A 374 -6.83 4.01 -23.13
C LYS A 374 -7.85 3.07 -23.78
N LYS A 375 -8.18 1.95 -23.15
CA LYS A 375 -9.30 1.10 -23.59
C LYS A 375 -10.62 1.86 -23.51
#